data_13f609110e490f485e5ea68e41eeea2e
#
_entry.id   13f609110e490f485e5ea68e41eeea2e
#
_cell.length_a   1.000
_cell.length_b   1.000
_cell.length_c   1.000
_cell.angle_alpha   90.00
_cell.angle_beta   90.00
_cell.angle_gamma   90.00
#
_symmetry.space_group_name_H-M   'P 1'
#
loop_
_entity.id
_entity.type
_entity.pdbx_description
1 polymer ?
#
loop_
_entity_poly.entity_id
_entity_poly.type
_entity_poly.pdbx_seq_one_letter_code
_entity_poly.pdbx_strand_id
1 'polypeptide(L)'
;MEFVSIEKDEILIHNIANLYCKAFEKTNFNEMIGRVKRHIEYEDFKGIVAINDENEVVGFTYGYRSMEGQYYNQLMREALHLEQVNEWLQDCFEFVELAVHPKYQKEGLGTKLHNRLLNGISNRTSVLTTQISNVKARSLYERLDWVNILDPFYPALMGSKTPISKFSESKEFRWGINCP
;
A
#
# COMPACT_ATOMS: atom_id res chain seq x y z
N MET A 1 -19.10 0.72 -14.17
CA MET A 1 -17.86 0.79 -13.36
C MET A 1 -16.70 1.25 -14.25
N GLU A 2 -16.17 2.43 -14.03
CA GLU A 2 -15.05 3.04 -14.74
C GLU A 2 -13.78 3.01 -13.90
N PHE A 3 -12.60 2.98 -14.54
CA PHE A 3 -11.29 3.06 -13.88
C PHE A 3 -10.52 4.25 -14.42
N VAL A 4 -10.16 5.18 -13.54
CA VAL A 4 -9.51 6.45 -13.86
C VAL A 4 -8.20 6.58 -13.12
N SER A 5 -7.20 7.23 -13.75
CA SER A 5 -5.92 7.51 -13.09
C SER A 5 -6.09 8.53 -11.95
N ILE A 6 -5.30 8.38 -10.90
CA ILE A 6 -5.22 9.38 -9.83
C ILE A 6 -4.30 10.50 -10.32
N GLU A 7 -4.84 11.69 -10.39
CA GLU A 7 -4.14 12.93 -10.75
C GLU A 7 -4.18 13.93 -9.58
N LYS A 8 -3.51 15.07 -9.73
CA LYS A 8 -3.53 16.18 -8.75
C LYS A 8 -4.87 16.94 -8.79
N ASP A 9 -5.96 16.23 -8.55
CA ASP A 9 -7.31 16.76 -8.46
C ASP A 9 -7.75 16.77 -6.99
N GLU A 10 -8.05 17.95 -6.46
CA GLU A 10 -8.44 18.13 -5.04
C GLU A 10 -9.73 17.36 -4.71
N ILE A 11 -10.72 17.35 -5.61
CA ILE A 11 -11.99 16.67 -5.38
C ILE A 11 -11.77 15.16 -5.33
N LEU A 12 -10.99 14.64 -6.29
CA LEU A 12 -10.65 13.22 -6.34
C LEU A 12 -9.87 12.78 -5.09
N ILE A 13 -8.89 13.57 -4.64
CA ILE A 13 -8.10 13.29 -3.42
C ILE A 13 -9.01 13.27 -2.19
N HIS A 14 -9.98 14.19 -2.09
CA HIS A 14 -10.95 14.18 -0.99
C HIS A 14 -11.85 12.94 -1.02
N ASN A 15 -12.30 12.51 -2.21
CA ASN A 15 -13.10 11.29 -2.38
C ASN A 15 -12.31 10.03 -2.01
N ILE A 16 -11.03 9.96 -2.36
CA ILE A 16 -10.11 8.90 -1.95
C ILE A 16 -9.99 8.85 -0.41
N ALA A 17 -9.78 10.01 0.23
CA ALA A 17 -9.68 10.07 1.70
C ALA A 17 -10.99 9.68 2.40
N ASN A 18 -12.14 10.07 1.87
CA ASN A 18 -13.46 9.64 2.35
C ASN A 18 -13.63 8.12 2.24
N LEU A 19 -13.26 7.54 1.09
CA LEU A 19 -13.32 6.09 0.91
C LEU A 19 -12.37 5.36 1.85
N TYR A 20 -11.16 5.87 2.04
CA TYR A 20 -10.19 5.31 2.98
C TYR A 20 -10.77 5.23 4.40
N CYS A 21 -11.34 6.33 4.88
CA CYS A 21 -11.96 6.37 6.20
C CYS A 21 -13.12 5.36 6.33
N LYS A 22 -13.96 5.23 5.31
CA LYS A 22 -15.06 4.25 5.29
C LYS A 22 -14.56 2.79 5.24
N ALA A 23 -13.54 2.51 4.42
CA ALA A 23 -13.05 1.16 4.21
C ALA A 23 -12.31 0.58 5.42
N PHE A 24 -11.63 1.45 6.18
CA PHE A 24 -10.79 1.06 7.32
C PHE A 24 -11.33 1.52 8.68
N GLU A 25 -12.52 2.10 8.71
CA GLU A 25 -13.15 2.65 9.94
C GLU A 25 -12.21 3.64 10.67
N LYS A 26 -11.57 4.52 9.89
CA LYS A 26 -10.60 5.51 10.37
C LYS A 26 -11.20 6.91 10.41
N THR A 27 -10.59 7.77 11.21
CA THR A 27 -10.97 9.20 11.36
C THR A 27 -9.88 10.16 10.87
N ASN A 28 -8.78 9.65 10.34
CA ASN A 28 -7.61 10.42 9.94
C ASN A 28 -7.69 10.97 8.49
N PHE A 29 -8.82 11.56 8.14
CA PHE A 29 -9.13 12.08 6.81
C PHE A 29 -8.06 13.06 6.27
N ASN A 30 -7.70 14.09 7.06
CA ASN A 30 -6.72 15.10 6.65
C ASN A 30 -5.31 14.51 6.49
N GLU A 31 -4.95 13.52 7.31
CA GLU A 31 -3.70 12.80 7.20
C GLU A 31 -3.64 12.04 5.87
N MET A 32 -4.75 11.39 5.48
CA MET A 32 -4.82 10.68 4.21
C MET A 32 -4.71 11.63 3.01
N ILE A 33 -5.35 12.80 3.04
CA ILE A 33 -5.17 13.83 2.01
C ILE A 33 -3.69 14.23 1.88
N GLY A 34 -3.04 14.57 2.99
CA GLY A 34 -1.64 14.96 3.01
C GLY A 34 -0.72 13.85 2.51
N ARG A 35 -1.05 12.57 2.81
CA ARG A 35 -0.31 11.41 2.35
C ARG A 35 -0.42 11.22 0.84
N VAL A 36 -1.63 11.27 0.28
CA VAL A 36 -1.85 11.14 -1.16
C VAL A 36 -1.17 12.28 -1.91
N LYS A 37 -1.33 13.53 -1.47
CA LYS A 37 -0.66 14.70 -2.08
C LYS A 37 0.86 14.57 -2.12
N ARG A 38 1.47 14.08 -1.05
CA ARG A 38 2.92 13.84 -1.01
C ARG A 38 3.34 12.71 -1.93
N HIS A 39 2.59 11.60 -1.95
CA HIS A 39 2.95 10.43 -2.72
C HIS A 39 2.79 10.63 -4.23
N ILE A 40 1.84 11.45 -4.68
CA ILE A 40 1.69 11.83 -6.11
C ILE A 40 2.97 12.49 -6.66
N GLU A 41 3.79 13.14 -5.81
CA GLU A 41 5.05 13.77 -6.20
C GLU A 41 6.23 12.78 -6.31
N TYR A 42 6.04 11.52 -5.88
CA TYR A 42 7.11 10.54 -5.93
C TYR A 42 7.30 9.98 -7.34
N GLU A 43 8.53 9.61 -7.67
CA GLU A 43 8.91 9.05 -8.97
C GLU A 43 8.08 7.82 -9.31
N ASP A 44 7.66 7.72 -10.56
CA ASP A 44 6.83 6.64 -11.08
C ASP A 44 5.53 6.42 -10.28
N PHE A 45 4.98 7.49 -9.70
CA PHE A 45 3.66 7.39 -9.07
C PHE A 45 2.65 6.87 -10.08
N LYS A 46 1.92 5.86 -9.66
CA LYS A 46 0.77 5.32 -10.40
C LYS A 46 -0.37 5.10 -9.44
N GLY A 47 -1.55 5.58 -9.80
CA GLY A 47 -2.74 5.40 -8.99
C GLY A 47 -3.98 5.24 -9.85
N ILE A 48 -4.95 4.49 -9.35
CA ILE A 48 -6.20 4.16 -10.04
C ILE A 48 -7.35 4.24 -9.05
N VAL A 49 -8.43 4.88 -9.46
CA VAL A 49 -9.73 4.83 -8.78
C VAL A 49 -10.74 4.02 -9.60
N ALA A 50 -11.64 3.35 -8.92
CA ALA A 50 -12.83 2.74 -9.50
C ALA A 50 -14.04 3.61 -9.15
N ILE A 51 -14.79 4.02 -10.17
CA ILE A 51 -15.96 4.90 -10.08
C ILE A 51 -17.19 4.09 -10.50
N ASN A 52 -18.26 4.13 -9.71
CA ASN A 52 -19.53 3.48 -10.04
C ASN A 52 -20.39 4.33 -11.01
N ASP A 53 -21.53 3.81 -11.41
CA ASP A 53 -22.42 4.46 -12.34
C ASP A 53 -23.15 5.69 -11.72
N GLU A 54 -23.04 5.88 -10.40
CA GLU A 54 -23.51 7.04 -9.64
C GLU A 54 -22.41 8.10 -9.46
N ASN A 55 -21.26 7.93 -10.15
CA ASN A 55 -20.08 8.79 -10.08
C ASN A 55 -19.41 8.86 -8.69
N GLU A 56 -19.53 7.79 -7.89
CA GLU A 56 -18.87 7.67 -6.60
C GLU A 56 -17.59 6.85 -6.71
N VAL A 57 -16.54 7.26 -5.98
CA VAL A 57 -15.30 6.47 -5.82
C VAL A 57 -15.58 5.31 -4.87
N VAL A 58 -15.54 4.09 -5.42
CA VAL A 58 -15.85 2.84 -4.69
C VAL A 58 -14.65 1.93 -4.47
N GLY A 59 -13.51 2.29 -5.04
CA GLY A 59 -12.23 1.63 -4.82
C GLY A 59 -11.09 2.50 -5.29
N PHE A 60 -9.91 2.33 -4.69
CA PHE A 60 -8.68 2.93 -5.18
C PHE A 60 -7.47 2.10 -4.81
N THR A 61 -6.40 2.31 -5.55
CA THR A 61 -5.08 1.76 -5.29
C THR A 61 -4.01 2.70 -5.82
N TYR A 62 -2.85 2.73 -5.20
CA TYR A 62 -1.69 3.45 -5.73
C TYR A 62 -0.37 2.90 -5.19
N GLY A 63 0.68 3.24 -5.90
CA GLY A 63 2.05 2.97 -5.56
C GLY A 63 3.00 3.91 -6.28
N TYR A 64 4.28 3.74 -6.06
CA TYR A 64 5.35 4.55 -6.64
C TYR A 64 6.68 3.79 -6.60
N ARG A 65 7.69 4.33 -7.28
CA ARG A 65 9.05 3.80 -7.17
C ARG A 65 9.58 3.95 -5.75
N SER A 66 9.95 2.81 -5.15
CA SER A 66 10.51 2.78 -3.81
C SER A 66 11.97 3.23 -3.84
N MET A 67 12.28 4.35 -3.18
CA MET A 67 13.60 4.97 -3.18
C MET A 67 14.14 5.16 -1.76
N GLU A 68 15.47 5.16 -1.66
CA GLU A 68 16.13 5.48 -0.40
C GLU A 68 15.73 6.86 0.11
N GLY A 69 15.50 6.97 1.43
CA GLY A 69 14.98 8.17 2.08
C GLY A 69 13.46 8.24 2.21
N GLN A 70 12.71 7.42 1.49
CA GLN A 70 11.28 7.26 1.73
C GLN A 70 11.04 6.43 3.00
N TYR A 71 9.98 6.76 3.74
CA TYR A 71 9.74 6.22 5.07
C TYR A 71 9.75 4.69 5.13
N TYR A 72 8.92 4.01 4.32
CA TYR A 72 8.87 2.56 4.34
C TYR A 72 10.11 1.91 3.73
N ASN A 73 10.70 2.49 2.66
CA ASN A 73 11.95 1.99 2.10
C ASN A 73 13.07 1.96 3.17
N GLN A 74 13.18 3.04 3.97
CA GLN A 74 14.15 3.09 5.06
C GLN A 74 13.92 2.00 6.11
N LEU A 75 12.68 1.83 6.57
CA LEU A 75 12.31 0.78 7.51
C LEU A 75 12.63 -0.63 6.97
N MET A 76 12.41 -0.83 5.66
CA MET A 76 12.72 -2.06 4.97
C MET A 76 14.22 -2.36 4.97
N ARG A 77 15.03 -1.36 4.60
CA ARG A 77 16.49 -1.49 4.59
C ARG A 77 17.07 -1.80 5.96
N GLU A 78 16.47 -1.27 7.02
CA GLU A 78 16.88 -1.55 8.39
C GLU A 78 16.53 -2.96 8.88
N ALA A 79 15.46 -3.54 8.32
CA ALA A 79 14.96 -4.85 8.72
C ALA A 79 15.55 -6.01 7.91
N LEU A 80 16.00 -5.77 6.69
CA LEU A 80 16.51 -6.78 5.78
C LEU A 80 18.03 -6.90 5.84
N HIS A 81 18.56 -8.07 5.53
CA HIS A 81 19.99 -8.23 5.28
C HIS A 81 20.40 -7.56 3.97
N LEU A 82 21.67 -7.17 3.86
CA LEU A 82 22.18 -6.45 2.70
C LEU A 82 21.92 -7.17 1.36
N GLU A 83 22.02 -8.49 1.33
CA GLU A 83 21.71 -9.29 0.15
C GLU A 83 20.25 -9.15 -0.28
N GLN A 84 19.33 -9.20 0.68
CA GLN A 84 17.89 -9.01 0.45
C GLN A 84 17.57 -7.57 0.01
N VAL A 85 18.25 -6.57 0.60
CA VAL A 85 18.12 -5.17 0.15
C VAL A 85 18.52 -5.05 -1.32
N ASN A 86 19.65 -5.64 -1.72
CA ASN A 86 20.13 -5.62 -3.09
C ASN A 86 19.23 -6.39 -4.04
N GLU A 87 18.65 -7.48 -3.60
CA GLU A 87 17.73 -8.29 -4.39
C GLU A 87 16.38 -7.61 -4.60
N TRP A 88 15.80 -7.03 -3.53
CA TRP A 88 14.41 -6.63 -3.49
C TRP A 88 14.15 -5.14 -3.60
N LEU A 89 15.07 -4.28 -3.15
CA LEU A 89 14.84 -2.83 -3.03
C LEU A 89 15.62 -1.96 -4.02
N GLN A 90 16.47 -2.52 -4.88
CA GLN A 90 17.25 -1.71 -5.83
C GLN A 90 16.40 -1.13 -6.96
N ASP A 91 15.48 -1.93 -7.50
CA ASP A 91 14.56 -1.54 -8.54
C ASP A 91 13.18 -2.06 -8.20
N CYS A 92 12.50 -1.31 -7.34
CA CYS A 92 11.32 -1.76 -6.63
C CYS A 92 10.17 -0.75 -6.78
N PHE A 93 8.98 -1.28 -7.04
CA PHE A 93 7.71 -0.54 -6.94
C PHE A 93 7.05 -0.81 -5.60
N GLU A 94 6.79 0.22 -4.80
CA GLU A 94 6.04 0.10 -3.55
C GLU A 94 4.54 0.16 -3.81
N PHE A 95 3.85 -0.94 -3.58
CA PHE A 95 2.39 -1.03 -3.59
C PHE A 95 1.88 -0.50 -2.24
N VAL A 96 1.44 0.76 -2.20
CA VAL A 96 1.23 1.50 -0.94
C VAL A 96 -0.15 1.29 -0.34
N GLU A 97 -1.19 1.39 -1.18
CA GLU A 97 -2.56 1.37 -0.67
C GLU A 97 -3.52 0.67 -1.63
N LEU A 98 -4.45 -0.08 -1.05
CA LEU A 98 -5.59 -0.67 -1.75
C LEU A 98 -6.80 -0.61 -0.82
N ALA A 99 -7.82 0.13 -1.22
CA ALA A 99 -9.08 0.19 -0.49
C ALA A 99 -10.27 -0.05 -1.41
N VAL A 100 -11.25 -0.79 -0.90
CA VAL A 100 -12.53 -1.06 -1.57
C VAL A 100 -13.65 -0.75 -0.59
N HIS A 101 -14.61 0.03 -1.04
CA HIS A 101 -15.81 0.37 -0.27
C HIS A 101 -16.50 -0.92 0.24
N PRO A 102 -16.93 -0.99 1.52
CA PRO A 102 -17.47 -2.22 2.11
C PRO A 102 -18.56 -2.92 1.29
N LYS A 103 -19.43 -2.14 0.64
CA LYS A 103 -20.51 -2.68 -0.22
C LYS A 103 -20.01 -3.37 -1.50
N TYR A 104 -18.80 -3.07 -1.96
CA TYR A 104 -18.19 -3.60 -3.20
C TYR A 104 -17.07 -4.61 -2.95
N GLN A 105 -16.89 -5.01 -1.67
CA GLN A 105 -15.93 -6.04 -1.30
C GLN A 105 -16.45 -7.43 -1.70
N LYS A 106 -15.52 -8.39 -1.89
CA LYS A 106 -15.80 -9.77 -2.29
C LYS A 106 -16.36 -9.96 -3.71
N GLU A 107 -16.40 -8.90 -4.53
CA GLU A 107 -16.85 -8.94 -5.93
C GLU A 107 -15.67 -8.88 -6.93
N GLY A 108 -14.46 -9.13 -6.46
CA GLY A 108 -13.24 -9.12 -7.28
C GLY A 108 -12.68 -7.73 -7.59
N LEU A 109 -13.27 -6.65 -7.07
CA LEU A 109 -12.80 -5.29 -7.35
C LEU A 109 -11.37 -5.05 -6.86
N GLY A 110 -11.00 -5.59 -5.68
CA GLY A 110 -9.64 -5.51 -5.17
C GLY A 110 -8.61 -6.17 -6.10
N THR A 111 -8.93 -7.34 -6.65
CA THR A 111 -8.09 -8.02 -7.65
C THR A 111 -7.97 -7.21 -8.93
N LYS A 112 -9.07 -6.61 -9.42
CA LYS A 112 -9.05 -5.77 -10.63
C LYS A 112 -8.17 -4.53 -10.44
N LEU A 113 -8.26 -3.86 -9.29
CA LEU A 113 -7.44 -2.70 -8.94
C LEU A 113 -5.95 -3.08 -8.85
N HIS A 114 -5.64 -4.16 -8.11
CA HIS A 114 -4.29 -4.70 -8.00
C HIS A 114 -3.67 -4.97 -9.37
N ASN A 115 -4.34 -5.75 -10.22
CA ASN A 115 -3.81 -6.12 -11.53
C ASN A 115 -3.63 -4.90 -12.45
N ARG A 116 -4.54 -3.91 -12.39
CA ARG A 116 -4.41 -2.68 -13.16
C ARG A 116 -3.25 -1.81 -12.67
N LEU A 117 -3.00 -1.75 -11.36
CA LEU A 117 -1.88 -1.01 -10.82
C LEU A 117 -0.55 -1.58 -11.28
N LEU A 118 -0.38 -2.89 -11.17
CA LEU A 118 0.88 -3.57 -11.51
C LEU A 118 1.07 -3.78 -13.02
N ASN A 119 0.01 -3.71 -13.81
CA ASN A 119 0.13 -3.84 -15.26
C ASN A 119 1.00 -2.74 -15.87
N GLY A 120 2.10 -3.12 -16.53
CA GLY A 120 3.04 -2.19 -17.17
C GLY A 120 4.00 -1.49 -16.20
N ILE A 121 4.13 -1.94 -14.96
CA ILE A 121 5.25 -1.58 -14.08
C ILE A 121 6.51 -2.24 -14.62
N SER A 122 7.59 -1.46 -14.77
CA SER A 122 8.88 -1.93 -15.33
C SER A 122 9.89 -2.33 -14.26
N ASN A 123 9.59 -2.07 -12.99
CA ASN A 123 10.46 -2.43 -11.88
C ASN A 123 10.60 -3.94 -11.73
N ARG A 124 11.79 -4.41 -11.36
CA ARG A 124 12.10 -5.84 -11.17
C ARG A 124 11.27 -6.49 -10.09
N THR A 125 10.91 -5.73 -9.07
CA THR A 125 10.16 -6.21 -7.90
C THR A 125 9.07 -5.24 -7.52
N SER A 126 8.06 -5.76 -6.83
CA SER A 126 7.08 -4.94 -6.11
C SER A 126 7.03 -5.38 -4.66
N VAL A 127 6.92 -4.42 -3.75
CA VAL A 127 6.82 -4.69 -2.31
C VAL A 127 5.55 -4.08 -1.74
N LEU A 128 5.00 -4.73 -0.72
CA LEU A 128 3.91 -4.17 0.08
C LEU A 128 4.08 -4.50 1.56
N THR A 129 3.45 -3.71 2.40
CA THR A 129 3.30 -4.00 3.83
C THR A 129 1.82 -4.10 4.19
N THR A 130 1.45 -5.06 5.02
CA THR A 130 0.09 -5.18 5.55
C THR A 130 0.10 -5.61 7.01
N GLN A 131 -0.90 -5.20 7.77
CA GLN A 131 -1.04 -5.62 9.16
C GLN A 131 -1.31 -7.12 9.25
N ILE A 132 -0.68 -7.81 10.21
CA ILE A 132 -0.91 -9.25 10.46
C ILE A 132 -2.39 -9.51 10.77
N SER A 133 -3.05 -8.61 11.48
CA SER A 133 -4.48 -8.68 11.79
C SER A 133 -5.38 -8.49 10.56
N ASN A 134 -4.87 -7.94 9.44
CA ASN A 134 -5.66 -7.75 8.22
C ASN A 134 -5.75 -9.05 7.40
N VAL A 135 -6.47 -10.03 7.92
CA VAL A 135 -6.63 -11.35 7.30
C VAL A 135 -7.20 -11.26 5.89
N LYS A 136 -8.11 -10.30 5.62
CA LYS A 136 -8.71 -10.13 4.28
C LYS A 136 -7.67 -9.71 3.23
N ALA A 137 -6.83 -8.74 3.56
CA ALA A 137 -5.77 -8.28 2.65
C ALA A 137 -4.74 -9.40 2.43
N ARG A 138 -4.32 -10.07 3.50
CA ARG A 138 -3.37 -11.19 3.41
C ARG A 138 -3.87 -12.29 2.49
N SER A 139 -5.12 -12.76 2.68
CA SER A 139 -5.71 -13.77 1.80
C SER A 139 -5.87 -13.30 0.35
N LEU A 140 -6.02 -11.99 0.10
CA LEU A 140 -6.00 -11.45 -1.25
C LEU A 140 -4.60 -11.56 -1.84
N TYR A 141 -3.58 -11.10 -1.15
CA TYR A 141 -2.20 -11.07 -1.65
C TYR A 141 -1.63 -12.49 -1.83
N GLU A 142 -1.92 -13.42 -0.93
CA GLU A 142 -1.56 -14.84 -1.08
C GLU A 142 -2.14 -15.45 -2.39
N ARG A 143 -3.38 -15.14 -2.74
CA ARG A 143 -4.02 -15.58 -4.01
C ARG A 143 -3.47 -14.87 -5.25
N LEU A 144 -2.77 -13.76 -5.07
CA LEU A 144 -2.12 -12.98 -6.12
C LEU A 144 -0.61 -13.22 -6.17
N ASP A 145 -0.17 -14.37 -5.64
CA ASP A 145 1.21 -14.88 -5.67
C ASP A 145 2.24 -13.99 -4.98
N TRP A 146 1.80 -13.17 -4.00
CA TRP A 146 2.72 -12.42 -3.16
C TRP A 146 3.43 -13.35 -2.17
N VAL A 147 4.75 -13.29 -2.17
CA VAL A 147 5.60 -14.08 -1.29
C VAL A 147 5.91 -13.30 -0.01
N ASN A 148 5.75 -13.95 1.14
CA ASN A 148 6.08 -13.36 2.44
C ASN A 148 7.60 -13.44 2.69
N ILE A 149 8.25 -12.29 2.91
CA ILE A 149 9.70 -12.22 3.09
C ILE A 149 10.07 -11.99 4.55
N LEU A 150 9.29 -11.21 5.26
CA LEU A 150 9.57 -10.85 6.65
C LEU A 150 8.28 -10.87 7.48
N ASP A 151 8.25 -11.74 8.48
CA ASP A 151 7.10 -11.95 9.36
C ASP A 151 7.56 -12.39 10.74
N PRO A 152 7.30 -11.63 11.80
CA PRO A 152 6.69 -10.30 11.80
C PRO A 152 7.69 -9.16 11.54
N PHE A 153 7.16 -8.02 11.08
CA PHE A 153 7.90 -6.77 10.90
C PHE A 153 7.34 -5.68 11.82
N TYR A 154 8.20 -5.00 12.57
CA TYR A 154 7.83 -4.02 13.60
C TYR A 154 8.39 -2.62 13.29
N PRO A 155 7.76 -1.81 12.42
CA PRO A 155 8.28 -0.49 12.06
C PRO A 155 8.47 0.45 13.26
N ALA A 156 7.58 0.35 14.25
CA ALA A 156 7.62 1.20 15.45
C ALA A 156 8.82 0.93 16.36
N LEU A 157 9.52 -0.19 16.19
CA LEU A 157 10.71 -0.56 16.98
C LEU A 157 12.00 -0.16 16.29
N MET A 158 11.94 0.12 14.99
CA MET A 158 13.07 0.54 14.19
C MET A 158 13.45 1.97 14.58
N GLY A 159 14.68 2.16 15.03
CA GLY A 159 15.19 3.47 15.53
C GLY A 159 14.87 3.78 16.99
N SER A 160 14.11 2.97 17.71
CA SER A 160 13.93 3.13 19.16
C SER A 160 14.96 2.30 19.94
N LYS A 161 15.67 2.94 20.88
CA LYS A 161 16.57 2.24 21.83
C LYS A 161 15.78 1.54 22.96
N THR A 162 14.48 1.38 22.83
CA THR A 162 13.60 0.85 23.88
C THR A 162 13.42 -0.66 23.72
N PRO A 163 13.58 -1.46 24.77
CA PRO A 163 13.41 -2.92 24.69
C PRO A 163 12.00 -3.33 24.27
N ILE A 164 11.90 -4.36 23.43
CA ILE A 164 10.67 -4.93 22.85
C ILE A 164 9.58 -5.22 23.90
N SER A 165 9.96 -5.52 25.15
CA SER A 165 9.04 -5.87 26.23
C SER A 165 8.07 -4.78 26.70
N LYS A 166 8.20 -3.54 26.21
CA LYS A 166 7.34 -2.40 26.60
C LYS A 166 6.32 -1.97 25.54
N PHE A 167 6.25 -2.63 24.38
CA PHE A 167 5.35 -2.25 23.30
C PHE A 167 4.15 -3.20 23.21
N SER A 168 3.15 -2.99 24.07
CA SER A 168 1.88 -3.72 24.01
C SER A 168 0.95 -3.27 22.86
N GLU A 169 1.32 -2.22 22.12
CA GLU A 169 0.51 -1.63 21.02
C GLU A 169 1.24 -1.57 19.67
N SER A 170 2.38 -2.26 19.50
CA SER A 170 3.08 -2.29 18.22
C SER A 170 2.25 -3.03 17.18
N LYS A 171 1.88 -2.34 16.09
CA LYS A 171 1.23 -2.97 14.95
C LYS A 171 2.22 -3.86 14.23
N GLU A 172 1.93 -5.14 14.18
CA GLU A 172 2.71 -6.12 13.44
C GLU A 172 2.35 -6.06 11.96
N PHE A 173 3.36 -6.06 11.09
CA PHE A 173 3.19 -6.04 9.63
C PHE A 173 3.87 -7.26 9.01
N ARG A 174 3.37 -7.68 7.85
CA ARG A 174 4.00 -8.64 6.95
C ARG A 174 4.41 -7.96 5.66
N TRP A 175 5.42 -8.51 5.05
CA TRP A 175 5.95 -8.10 3.76
C TRP A 175 5.58 -9.10 2.70
N GLY A 176 5.20 -8.59 1.55
CA GLY A 176 5.05 -9.42 0.37
C GLY A 176 5.86 -8.84 -0.78
N ILE A 177 6.46 -9.71 -1.59
CA ILE A 177 7.10 -9.38 -2.85
C ILE A 177 6.36 -10.08 -3.97
N ASN A 178 6.20 -9.37 -5.07
CA ASN A 178 5.78 -9.92 -6.34
C ASN A 178 6.85 -9.58 -7.37
N CYS A 179 7.29 -10.57 -8.14
CA CYS A 179 8.07 -10.35 -9.35
C CYS A 179 7.08 -10.32 -10.52
N PRO A 180 6.96 -9.20 -11.26
CA PRO A 180 6.09 -9.13 -12.42
C PRO A 180 6.51 -10.06 -13.54
#